data_78610cab4ed1d73f11e57ec2513fc993
#
_entry.id   78610cab4ed1d73f11e57ec2513fc993
#
_cell.length_a   1.000
_cell.length_b   1.000
_cell.length_c   1.000
_cell.angle_alpha   90.00
_cell.angle_beta   90.00
_cell.angle_gamma   90.00
#
_symmetry.space_group_name_H-M   'P 1'
#
loop_
_entity.id
_entity.type
_entity.pdbx_description
1 polymer ?
#
loop_
_entity_poly.entity_id
_entity_poly.type
_entity_poly.pdbx_seq_one_letter_code
_entity_poly.pdbx_strand_id
1 'polypeptide(L)'
;MKRILFALYIYTPDFDDGVDDDIRRVYERKEDAEELVRRLESRYNTALLDDTELTYEYYDLTNKYYEEDPEYCEVEGRIDEVYEKYSSIDRNFSYREELRSKYEEEVREDQERLDQLEETGPFEYAVKNASDPEKMRQYINVSRSSYRGARIDQIKLY
;
A
#
# COMPACT_ATOMS: atom_id res chain seq x y z
N MET A 1 -36.76 0.27 -29.27
CA MET A 1 -36.28 1.49 -28.59
C MET A 1 -34.84 1.30 -28.22
N LYS A 2 -33.96 2.20 -28.62
CA LYS A 2 -32.54 2.13 -28.23
C LYS A 2 -32.40 2.60 -26.78
N ARG A 3 -31.85 1.77 -25.93
CA ARG A 3 -31.57 2.11 -24.55
C ARG A 3 -30.07 2.44 -24.40
N ILE A 4 -29.75 3.54 -23.74
CA ILE A 4 -28.40 3.98 -23.47
C ILE A 4 -28.13 3.77 -21.99
N LEU A 5 -27.02 3.11 -21.69
CA LEU A 5 -26.53 2.91 -20.33
C LEU A 5 -25.12 3.45 -20.21
N PHE A 6 -24.68 3.72 -19.01
CA PHE A 6 -23.35 4.25 -18.71
C PHE A 6 -22.62 3.28 -17.77
N ALA A 7 -21.54 2.69 -18.27
CA ALA A 7 -20.70 1.78 -17.49
C ALA A 7 -19.56 2.56 -16.82
N LEU A 8 -19.47 2.43 -15.52
CA LEU A 8 -18.37 2.99 -14.73
C LEU A 8 -17.29 1.94 -14.55
N TYR A 9 -16.08 2.25 -15.03
CA TYR A 9 -14.87 1.46 -14.82
C TYR A 9 -14.00 2.16 -13.81
N ILE A 10 -13.48 1.40 -12.85
CA ILE A 10 -12.53 1.90 -11.86
C ILE A 10 -11.18 1.25 -12.11
N TYR A 11 -10.13 2.09 -12.23
CA TYR A 11 -8.76 1.63 -12.36
C TYR A 11 -8.22 1.26 -11.01
N THR A 12 -7.60 0.07 -10.92
CA THR A 12 -6.93 -0.44 -9.73
C THR A 12 -5.48 -0.77 -10.04
N PRO A 13 -4.57 -0.72 -9.04
CA PRO A 13 -3.20 -1.15 -9.25
C PRO A 13 -3.13 -2.62 -9.64
N ASP A 14 -2.32 -2.92 -10.68
CA ASP A 14 -1.98 -4.28 -11.06
C ASP A 14 -0.51 -4.55 -10.71
N PHE A 15 -0.19 -5.78 -10.31
CA PHE A 15 1.15 -6.16 -9.91
C PHE A 15 2.15 -6.15 -11.06
N ASP A 16 1.71 -6.42 -12.29
CA ASP A 16 2.60 -6.58 -13.44
C ASP A 16 2.70 -5.31 -14.32
N ASP A 17 1.59 -4.62 -14.57
CA ASP A 17 1.51 -3.50 -15.54
C ASP A 17 1.02 -2.17 -14.96
N GLY A 18 0.93 -2.05 -13.66
CA GLY A 18 0.58 -0.82 -12.97
C GLY A 18 -0.90 -0.60 -12.75
N VAL A 19 -1.77 -0.78 -13.73
CA VAL A 19 -3.20 -0.49 -13.58
C VAL A 19 -4.07 -1.47 -14.37
N ASP A 20 -5.07 -2.03 -13.69
CA ASP A 20 -6.14 -2.83 -14.28
C ASP A 20 -7.47 -2.07 -14.22
N ASP A 21 -8.41 -2.36 -15.11
CA ASP A 21 -9.75 -1.77 -15.09
C ASP A 21 -10.83 -2.84 -14.88
N ASP A 22 -11.89 -2.45 -14.19
CA ASP A 22 -13.02 -3.32 -13.90
C ASP A 22 -14.33 -2.53 -13.88
N ILE A 23 -15.41 -3.12 -14.44
CA ILE A 23 -16.72 -2.54 -14.36
C ILE A 23 -17.22 -2.64 -12.92
N ARG A 24 -17.48 -1.49 -12.30
CA ARG A 24 -18.01 -1.44 -10.94
C ARG A 24 -19.53 -1.30 -10.92
N ARG A 25 -20.10 -0.58 -11.87
CA ARG A 25 -21.52 -0.34 -11.93
C ARG A 25 -21.99 0.16 -13.28
N VAL A 26 -23.25 -0.10 -13.58
CA VAL A 26 -23.94 0.43 -14.77
C VAL A 26 -25.08 1.34 -14.32
N TYR A 27 -25.17 2.50 -14.93
CA TYR A 27 -26.16 3.53 -14.61
C TYR A 27 -27.06 3.83 -15.79
N GLU A 28 -28.29 4.21 -15.53
CA GLU A 28 -29.22 4.71 -16.56
C GLU A 28 -28.97 6.19 -16.88
N ARG A 29 -28.43 6.93 -15.93
CA ARG A 29 -28.12 8.35 -16.07
C ARG A 29 -26.62 8.59 -15.94
N LYS A 30 -26.09 9.38 -16.87
CA LYS A 30 -24.67 9.73 -16.88
C LYS A 30 -24.27 10.47 -15.59
N GLU A 31 -25.11 11.37 -15.13
CA GLU A 31 -24.89 12.22 -13.97
C GLU A 31 -24.66 11.39 -12.69
N ASP A 32 -25.35 10.27 -12.57
CA ASP A 32 -25.18 9.39 -11.39
C ASP A 32 -23.79 8.72 -11.37
N ALA A 33 -23.28 8.33 -12.55
CA ALA A 33 -21.93 7.82 -12.70
C ALA A 33 -20.88 8.92 -12.42
N GLU A 34 -21.08 10.11 -12.97
CA GLU A 34 -20.21 11.26 -12.76
C GLU A 34 -20.15 11.69 -11.29
N GLU A 35 -21.27 11.61 -10.56
CA GLU A 35 -21.33 11.92 -9.13
C GLU A 35 -20.45 10.97 -8.32
N LEU A 36 -20.48 9.66 -8.61
CA LEU A 36 -19.61 8.71 -7.92
C LEU A 36 -18.12 8.98 -8.22
N VAL A 37 -17.78 9.28 -9.47
CA VAL A 37 -16.40 9.64 -9.84
C VAL A 37 -15.93 10.87 -9.06
N ARG A 38 -16.75 11.91 -8.97
CA ARG A 38 -16.43 13.11 -8.18
C ARG A 38 -16.15 12.80 -6.71
N ARG A 39 -16.95 11.91 -6.10
CA ARG A 39 -16.75 11.49 -4.71
C ARG A 39 -15.42 10.74 -4.53
N LEU A 40 -15.11 9.84 -5.45
CA LEU A 40 -13.85 9.09 -5.41
C LEU A 40 -12.64 10.00 -5.62
N GLU A 41 -12.68 10.92 -6.55
CA GLU A 41 -11.60 11.88 -6.81
C GLU A 41 -11.43 12.91 -5.68
N SER A 42 -12.52 13.27 -4.99
CA SER A 42 -12.47 14.08 -3.79
C SER A 42 -11.80 13.36 -2.62
N ARG A 43 -12.04 12.05 -2.52
CA ARG A 43 -11.45 11.21 -1.46
C ARG A 43 -10.00 10.82 -1.75
N TYR A 44 -9.68 10.56 -3.02
CA TYR A 44 -8.38 10.05 -3.47
C TYR A 44 -7.81 10.96 -4.56
N ASN A 45 -6.95 11.88 -4.19
CA ASN A 45 -6.30 12.78 -5.15
C ASN A 45 -5.16 12.05 -5.88
N THR A 46 -5.48 11.35 -6.97
CA THR A 46 -4.51 10.56 -7.74
C THR A 46 -3.41 11.39 -8.39
N ALA A 47 -3.61 12.69 -8.60
CA ALA A 47 -2.58 13.58 -9.14
C ALA A 47 -1.34 13.68 -8.24
N LEU A 48 -1.50 13.42 -6.93
CA LEU A 48 -0.36 13.41 -6.00
C LEU A 48 0.63 12.28 -6.29
N LEU A 49 0.19 11.19 -6.91
CA LEU A 49 1.08 10.07 -7.29
C LEU A 49 2.06 10.46 -8.39
N ASP A 50 1.75 11.51 -9.17
CA ASP A 50 2.60 12.05 -10.23
C ASP A 50 3.53 13.16 -9.73
N ASP A 51 3.39 13.60 -8.48
CA ASP A 51 4.26 14.59 -7.85
C ASP A 51 5.60 13.93 -7.49
N THR A 52 6.61 14.17 -8.31
CA THR A 52 7.92 13.55 -8.19
C THR A 52 8.64 13.94 -6.89
N GLU A 53 8.58 15.21 -6.48
CA GLU A 53 9.23 15.69 -5.25
C GLU A 53 8.59 15.04 -4.02
N LEU A 54 7.27 14.98 -3.99
CA LEU A 54 6.51 14.35 -2.91
C LEU A 54 6.82 12.86 -2.82
N THR A 55 6.89 12.18 -3.94
CA THR A 55 7.23 10.75 -4.02
C THR A 55 8.63 10.48 -3.48
N TYR A 56 9.63 11.28 -3.84
CA TYR A 56 10.98 11.15 -3.32
C TYR A 56 11.04 11.43 -1.82
N GLU A 57 10.36 12.47 -1.36
CA GLU A 57 10.28 12.78 0.08
C GLU A 57 9.66 11.62 0.87
N TYR A 58 8.59 11.02 0.36
CA TYR A 58 7.97 9.85 0.95
C TYR A 58 8.95 8.68 1.09
N TYR A 59 9.67 8.34 0.02
CA TYR A 59 10.66 7.26 0.08
C TYR A 59 11.82 7.57 1.02
N ASP A 60 12.33 8.79 1.01
CA ASP A 60 13.41 9.19 1.92
C ASP A 60 12.98 9.09 3.38
N LEU A 61 11.80 9.57 3.72
CA LEU A 61 11.29 9.54 5.09
C LEU A 61 10.96 8.14 5.57
N THR A 62 10.36 7.30 4.73
CA THR A 62 10.08 5.91 5.10
C THR A 62 11.36 5.11 5.26
N ASN A 63 12.36 5.31 4.41
CA ASN A 63 13.67 4.68 4.58
C ASN A 63 14.37 5.12 5.86
N LYS A 64 14.28 6.40 6.21
CA LYS A 64 14.81 6.91 7.48
C LYS A 64 14.17 6.26 8.69
N TYR A 65 12.86 6.00 8.65
CA TYR A 65 12.20 5.29 9.71
C TYR A 65 12.84 3.93 9.95
N TYR A 66 13.03 3.13 8.91
CA TYR A 66 13.63 1.80 9.02
C TYR A 66 15.08 1.82 9.48
N GLU A 67 15.82 2.86 9.14
CA GLU A 67 17.24 2.98 9.51
C GLU A 67 17.46 3.55 10.91
N GLU A 68 16.58 4.43 11.37
CA GLU A 68 16.80 5.27 12.55
C GLU A 68 15.83 5.03 13.71
N ASP A 69 14.66 4.42 13.49
CA ASP A 69 13.72 4.20 14.59
C ASP A 69 14.29 3.24 15.63
N PRO A 70 14.45 3.67 16.90
CA PRO A 70 15.12 2.85 17.91
C PRO A 70 14.41 1.52 18.19
N GLU A 71 13.08 1.53 18.29
CA GLU A 71 12.30 0.33 18.56
C GLU A 71 12.35 -0.66 17.38
N TYR A 72 12.17 -0.15 16.16
CA TYR A 72 12.24 -0.97 14.96
C TYR A 72 13.61 -1.65 14.84
N CYS A 73 14.70 -0.90 14.98
CA CYS A 73 16.06 -1.41 14.89
C CYS A 73 16.37 -2.43 15.99
N GLU A 74 15.87 -2.22 17.20
CA GLU A 74 16.06 -3.15 18.32
C GLU A 74 15.35 -4.47 18.06
N VAL A 75 14.09 -4.43 17.63
CA VAL A 75 13.30 -5.64 17.34
C VAL A 75 13.89 -6.41 16.16
N GLU A 76 14.24 -5.71 15.07
CA GLU A 76 14.90 -6.32 13.92
C GLU A 76 16.23 -6.97 14.31
N GLY A 77 17.02 -6.29 15.13
CA GLY A 77 18.29 -6.80 15.63
C GLY A 77 18.15 -8.08 16.44
N ARG A 78 17.10 -8.21 17.26
CA ARG A 78 16.82 -9.46 18.00
C ARG A 78 16.46 -10.61 17.06
N ILE A 79 15.67 -10.35 16.04
CA ILE A 79 15.33 -11.36 15.02
C ILE A 79 16.60 -11.79 14.27
N ASP A 80 17.46 -10.86 13.89
CA ASP A 80 18.73 -11.16 13.21
C ASP A 80 19.67 -12.01 14.08
N GLU A 81 19.74 -11.74 15.37
CA GLU A 81 20.53 -12.54 16.32
C GLU A 81 20.05 -14.01 16.38
N VAL A 82 18.75 -14.21 16.39
CA VAL A 82 18.16 -15.55 16.37
C VAL A 82 18.44 -16.24 15.03
N TYR A 83 18.32 -15.50 13.94
CA TYR A 83 18.65 -16.02 12.60
C TYR A 83 20.11 -16.48 12.53
N GLU A 84 21.04 -15.69 13.02
CA GLU A 84 22.47 -16.04 13.08
C GLU A 84 22.74 -17.28 13.92
N LYS A 85 22.02 -17.42 15.03
CA LYS A 85 22.11 -18.62 15.90
C LYS A 85 21.75 -19.88 15.11
N TYR A 86 20.63 -19.90 14.41
CA TYR A 86 20.19 -21.06 13.65
C TYR A 86 21.01 -21.28 12.38
N SER A 87 21.43 -20.24 11.74
CA SER A 87 22.35 -20.29 10.59
C SER A 87 23.71 -20.89 10.94
N SER A 88 24.19 -20.66 12.17
CA SER A 88 25.41 -21.27 12.69
C SER A 88 25.28 -22.77 12.94
N ILE A 89 24.08 -23.26 13.23
CA ILE A 89 23.79 -24.69 13.37
C ILE A 89 23.73 -25.36 12.00
N ASP A 90 22.97 -24.79 11.08
CA ASP A 90 22.82 -25.25 9.69
C ASP A 90 22.51 -24.07 8.78
N ARG A 91 23.35 -23.79 7.80
CA ARG A 91 23.12 -22.69 6.82
C ARG A 91 21.81 -22.83 6.06
N ASN A 92 21.30 -24.06 5.95
CA ASN A 92 20.05 -24.37 5.26
C ASN A 92 18.91 -24.68 6.26
N PHE A 93 18.96 -24.13 7.46
CA PHE A 93 17.97 -24.44 8.50
C PHE A 93 16.53 -24.13 8.06
N SER A 94 16.33 -23.15 7.19
CA SER A 94 15.00 -22.79 6.68
C SER A 94 14.35 -23.88 5.84
N TYR A 95 15.16 -24.82 5.30
CA TYR A 95 14.69 -26.02 4.59
C TYR A 95 14.60 -27.25 5.49
N ARG A 96 14.93 -27.13 6.78
CA ARG A 96 14.83 -28.18 7.78
C ARG A 96 13.62 -27.91 8.67
N GLU A 97 12.58 -28.71 8.53
CA GLU A 97 11.30 -28.48 9.22
C GLU A 97 11.45 -28.27 10.73
N GLU A 98 12.22 -29.10 11.41
CA GLU A 98 12.43 -29.01 12.86
C GLU A 98 13.12 -27.71 13.28
N LEU A 99 14.22 -27.35 12.62
CA LEU A 99 14.97 -26.12 12.92
C LEU A 99 14.20 -24.87 12.54
N ARG A 100 13.51 -24.90 11.40
CA ARG A 100 12.65 -23.80 10.97
C ARG A 100 11.52 -23.55 11.98
N SER A 101 10.87 -24.60 12.45
CA SER A 101 9.79 -24.49 13.43
C SER A 101 10.29 -23.91 14.76
N LYS A 102 11.46 -24.29 15.21
CA LYS A 102 12.09 -23.71 16.41
C LYS A 102 12.43 -22.25 16.22
N TYR A 103 12.98 -21.88 15.08
CA TYR A 103 13.28 -20.50 14.73
C TYR A 103 12.01 -19.64 14.73
N GLU A 104 10.98 -20.07 14.03
CA GLU A 104 9.70 -19.38 13.94
C GLU A 104 9.05 -19.18 15.31
N GLU A 105 9.12 -20.18 16.19
CA GLU A 105 8.63 -20.07 17.56
C GLU A 105 9.43 -19.05 18.38
N GLU A 106 10.75 -19.06 18.26
CA GLU A 106 11.63 -18.17 19.01
C GLU A 106 11.50 -16.70 18.60
N VAL A 107 11.22 -16.41 17.32
CA VAL A 107 11.04 -15.04 16.81
C VAL A 107 9.59 -14.59 16.76
N ARG A 108 8.62 -15.40 17.11
CA ARG A 108 7.19 -15.11 16.94
C ARG A 108 6.76 -13.75 17.49
N GLU A 109 7.05 -13.49 18.77
CA GLU A 109 6.65 -12.22 19.40
C GLU A 109 7.33 -11.01 18.76
N ASP A 110 8.61 -11.11 18.47
CA ASP A 110 9.36 -10.06 17.82
C ASP A 110 8.87 -9.83 16.38
N GLN A 111 8.55 -10.89 15.65
CA GLN A 111 8.00 -10.77 14.30
C GLN A 111 6.63 -10.10 14.30
N GLU A 112 5.74 -10.46 15.23
CA GLU A 112 4.45 -9.81 15.41
C GLU A 112 4.61 -8.31 15.73
N ARG A 113 5.57 -7.98 16.60
CA ARG A 113 5.86 -6.58 16.92
C ARG A 113 6.43 -5.82 15.73
N LEU A 114 7.34 -6.43 14.96
CA LEU A 114 7.89 -5.83 13.76
C LEU A 114 6.80 -5.55 12.73
N ASP A 115 5.89 -6.49 12.50
CA ASP A 115 4.76 -6.32 11.59
C ASP A 115 3.85 -5.16 12.02
N GLN A 116 3.58 -5.01 13.31
CA GLN A 116 2.82 -3.89 13.85
C GLN A 116 3.52 -2.55 13.62
N LEU A 117 4.84 -2.49 13.83
CA LEU A 117 5.63 -1.29 13.60
C LEU A 117 5.66 -0.90 12.11
N GLU A 118 5.76 -1.87 11.22
CA GLU A 118 5.74 -1.65 9.77
C GLU A 118 4.38 -1.16 9.26
N GLU A 119 3.29 -1.56 9.90
CA GLU A 119 1.94 -1.21 9.47
C GLU A 119 1.66 0.29 9.53
N THR A 120 2.13 0.98 10.56
CA THR A 120 1.85 2.39 10.78
C THR A 120 3.08 3.28 10.95
N GLY A 121 4.15 2.75 11.48
CA GLY A 121 5.34 3.52 11.87
C GLY A 121 5.96 4.36 10.75
N PRO A 122 6.30 3.79 9.57
CA PRO A 122 6.89 4.57 8.48
C PRO A 122 5.95 5.66 7.95
N PHE A 123 4.65 5.43 7.97
CA PHE A 123 3.65 6.40 7.50
C PHE A 123 3.47 7.55 8.48
N GLU A 124 3.36 7.26 9.77
CA GLU A 124 3.29 8.27 10.83
C GLU A 124 4.56 9.12 10.85
N TYR A 125 5.71 8.50 10.71
CA TYR A 125 6.99 9.19 10.63
C TYR A 125 7.07 10.10 9.40
N ALA A 126 6.63 9.63 8.24
CA ALA A 126 6.62 10.40 7.00
C ALA A 126 5.72 11.64 7.12
N VAL A 127 4.51 11.49 7.66
CA VAL A 127 3.60 12.63 7.89
C VAL A 127 4.19 13.63 8.86
N LYS A 128 4.74 13.16 9.99
CA LYS A 128 5.30 14.03 11.03
C LYS A 128 6.49 14.85 10.54
N ASN A 129 7.32 14.30 9.68
CA ASN A 129 8.58 14.91 9.24
C ASN A 129 8.53 15.50 7.83
N ALA A 130 7.39 15.41 7.13
CA ALA A 130 7.22 15.97 5.81
C ALA A 130 7.25 17.50 5.82
N SER A 131 7.69 18.09 4.72
CA SER A 131 7.64 19.55 4.50
C SER A 131 6.20 20.08 4.49
N ASP A 132 5.26 19.30 3.97
CA ASP A 132 3.81 19.53 4.03
C ASP A 132 3.12 18.27 4.56
N PRO A 133 2.89 18.18 5.89
CA PRO A 133 2.31 16.99 6.51
C PRO A 133 0.93 16.60 5.96
N GLU A 134 0.06 17.58 5.68
CA GLU A 134 -1.28 17.30 5.15
C GLU A 134 -1.22 16.72 3.74
N LYS A 135 -0.38 17.26 2.89
CA LYS A 135 -0.16 16.77 1.53
C LYS A 135 0.45 15.35 1.56
N MET A 136 1.38 15.10 2.46
CA MET A 136 1.95 13.76 2.68
C MET A 136 0.90 12.77 3.14
N ARG A 137 0.01 13.15 4.04
CA ARG A 137 -1.11 12.31 4.49
C ARG A 137 -2.01 11.93 3.33
N GLN A 138 -2.37 12.89 2.48
CA GLN A 138 -3.16 12.66 1.28
C GLN A 138 -2.46 11.74 0.29
N TYR A 139 -1.16 11.92 0.08
CA TYR A 139 -0.34 11.05 -0.77
C TYR A 139 -0.37 9.60 -0.28
N ILE A 140 -0.12 9.38 1.00
CA ILE A 140 -0.14 8.03 1.61
C ILE A 140 -1.52 7.40 1.47
N ASN A 141 -2.58 8.16 1.73
CA ASN A 141 -3.95 7.68 1.58
C ASN A 141 -4.22 7.17 0.16
N VAL A 142 -3.83 7.92 -0.86
CA VAL A 142 -4.01 7.52 -2.26
C VAL A 142 -3.11 6.35 -2.64
N SER A 143 -1.82 6.40 -2.25
CA SER A 143 -0.86 5.36 -2.61
C SER A 143 -1.23 3.99 -2.03
N ARG A 144 -1.85 3.96 -0.85
CA ARG A 144 -2.32 2.73 -0.19
C ARG A 144 -3.73 2.32 -0.61
N SER A 145 -4.46 3.16 -1.33
CA SER A 145 -5.79 2.84 -1.83
C SER A 145 -5.73 1.96 -3.07
N SER A 146 -6.86 1.33 -3.39
CA SER A 146 -7.04 0.60 -4.64
C SER A 146 -7.56 1.47 -5.79
N TYR A 147 -7.74 2.78 -5.57
CA TYR A 147 -8.23 3.69 -6.59
C TYR A 147 -7.09 4.34 -7.37
N ARG A 148 -7.14 4.25 -8.72
CA ARG A 148 -6.15 4.89 -9.63
C ARG A 148 -6.80 5.75 -10.69
N GLY A 149 -8.10 5.92 -10.64
CA GLY A 149 -8.88 6.68 -11.60
C GLY A 149 -10.13 5.95 -12.02
N ALA A 150 -10.95 6.59 -12.86
CA ALA A 150 -12.18 6.03 -13.38
C ALA A 150 -12.46 6.56 -14.77
N ARG A 151 -13.27 5.81 -15.53
CA ARG A 151 -13.85 6.28 -16.78
C ARG A 151 -15.32 5.85 -16.88
N ILE A 152 -16.07 6.59 -17.68
CA ILE A 152 -17.48 6.30 -17.96
C ILE A 152 -17.61 6.04 -19.46
N ASP A 153 -18.07 4.83 -19.82
CA ASP A 153 -18.31 4.44 -21.19
C ASP A 153 -19.82 4.33 -21.46
N GLN A 154 -20.23 4.83 -22.61
CA GLN A 154 -21.60 4.73 -23.06
C GLN A 154 -21.85 3.37 -23.73
N ILE A 155 -22.86 2.64 -23.25
CA ILE A 155 -23.29 1.37 -23.82
C ILE A 155 -24.61 1.59 -24.53
N LYS A 156 -24.70 1.21 -25.80
CA LYS A 156 -25.92 1.23 -26.58
C LYS A 156 -26.51 -0.17 -26.68
N LEU A 157 -27.71 -0.34 -26.17
CA LEU A 157 -28.49 -1.58 -26.32
C LEU A 157 -29.47 -1.40 -27.47
N TYR A 158 -29.42 -2.33 -28.39
CA TYR A 158 -30.28 -2.35 -29.58
C TYR A 158 -31.46 -3.27 -29.43
#